data_db426081435a714d4d68423f0d885a9b
#
_entry.id   db426081435a714d4d68423f0d885a9b
#
_cell.length_a   1.000
_cell.length_b   1.000
_cell.length_c   1.000
_cell.angle_alpha   90.00
_cell.angle_beta   90.00
_cell.angle_gamma   90.00
#
_symmetry.space_group_name_H-M   'P 1'
#
loop_
_entity.id
_entity.type
_entity.pdbx_description
1 polymer ?
#
loop_
_entity_poly.entity_id
_entity_poly.type
_entity_poly.pdbx_seq_one_letter_code
_entity_poly.pdbx_strand_id
1 'polypeptide(L)'
;LQVQTIFDAETGLPALHAPITTMLVAVLVLVAAALWWLSGRMKTDCAPEEPEDALALPHRETGWILIAAAVLAAFGSAYLFFKEDSTLMKAAALLGILSAPVLAMMPQLPRWGGFGAALSVMPVLFFCLWLVVFYKENAANPILWEYGMEILAIAMCLLAVFRLSAYLFYRAKPRRAIFACMLALVTSLATLTDSVSLGARAVLGGWGIGTAVMCWIIINNFVPPAPEEDTY
;
A
#
# COMPACT_ATOMS: atom_id res chain seq x y z
N LEU A 1 1.84 -21.31 9.99
CA LEU A 1 0.66 -22.19 9.87
C LEU A 1 0.37 -22.56 8.41
N GLN A 2 0.35 -21.61 7.46
CA GLN A 2 0.09 -21.90 6.04
C GLN A 2 1.06 -22.91 5.44
N VAL A 3 2.38 -22.70 5.61
CA VAL A 3 3.41 -23.55 5.01
C VAL A 3 3.40 -24.97 5.57
N GLN A 4 2.94 -25.16 6.82
CA GLN A 4 2.93 -26.48 7.47
C GLN A 4 1.68 -27.32 7.20
N THR A 5 0.59 -26.71 6.71
CA THR A 5 -0.71 -27.40 6.62
C THR A 5 -1.30 -27.46 5.19
N ILE A 6 -0.69 -26.75 4.24
CA ILE A 6 -1.17 -26.70 2.85
C ILE A 6 -0.45 -27.72 1.97
N PHE A 7 0.79 -28.06 2.32
CA PHE A 7 1.58 -29.01 1.55
C PHE A 7 1.46 -30.42 2.13
N ASP A 8 1.13 -31.35 1.25
CA ASP A 8 1.12 -32.78 1.60
C ASP A 8 2.57 -33.22 1.89
N ALA A 9 2.80 -33.75 3.07
CA ALA A 9 4.14 -34.12 3.55
C ALA A 9 4.82 -35.20 2.69
N GLU A 10 4.06 -35.99 1.92
CA GLU A 10 4.56 -37.05 1.06
C GLU A 10 4.87 -36.59 -0.37
N THR A 11 4.09 -35.66 -0.91
CA THR A 11 4.20 -35.25 -2.32
C THR A 11 4.79 -33.86 -2.51
N GLY A 12 4.86 -33.04 -1.48
CA GLY A 12 5.28 -31.63 -1.56
C GLY A 12 4.36 -30.76 -2.43
N LEU A 13 3.21 -31.29 -2.85
CA LEU A 13 2.23 -30.58 -3.67
C LEU A 13 1.18 -29.94 -2.76
N PRO A 14 0.64 -28.77 -3.14
CA PRO A 14 -0.45 -28.16 -2.40
C PRO A 14 -1.69 -29.06 -2.51
N ALA A 15 -2.26 -29.40 -1.36
CA ALA A 15 -3.52 -30.12 -1.31
C ALA A 15 -4.59 -29.26 -2.02
N LEU A 16 -5.17 -29.77 -3.09
CA LEU A 16 -6.07 -29.06 -4.03
C LEU A 16 -7.28 -28.39 -3.32
N HIS A 17 -7.57 -28.77 -2.10
CA HIS A 17 -8.69 -28.28 -1.28
C HIS A 17 -8.28 -28.13 0.20
N ALA A 18 -7.12 -27.54 0.48
CA ALA A 18 -6.81 -27.25 1.88
C ALA A 18 -7.85 -26.28 2.45
N PRO A 19 -8.65 -26.68 3.46
CA PRO A 19 -9.73 -25.84 4.00
C PRO A 19 -9.18 -24.51 4.54
N ILE A 20 -7.92 -24.49 4.94
CA ILE A 20 -7.22 -23.29 5.43
C ILE A 20 -7.05 -22.23 4.34
N THR A 21 -6.74 -22.63 3.12
CA THR A 21 -6.60 -21.69 1.98
C THR A 21 -7.94 -21.04 1.64
N THR A 22 -9.00 -21.85 1.58
CA THR A 22 -10.37 -21.35 1.34
C THR A 22 -10.80 -20.40 2.46
N MET A 23 -10.47 -20.73 3.71
CA MET A 23 -10.75 -19.88 4.86
C MET A 23 -9.99 -18.55 4.80
N LEU A 24 -8.71 -18.55 4.42
CA LEU A 24 -7.92 -17.32 4.25
C LEU A 24 -8.53 -16.40 3.20
N VAL A 25 -8.85 -16.94 2.02
CA VAL A 25 -9.49 -16.16 0.95
C VAL A 25 -10.84 -15.62 1.41
N ALA A 26 -11.66 -16.43 2.09
CA ALA A 26 -12.95 -15.99 2.62
C ALA A 26 -12.77 -14.83 3.63
N VAL A 27 -11.80 -14.92 4.53
CA VAL A 27 -11.49 -13.86 5.50
C VAL A 27 -11.05 -12.58 4.77
N LEU A 28 -10.15 -12.68 3.79
CA LEU A 28 -9.71 -11.51 3.00
C LEU A 28 -10.87 -10.85 2.25
N VAL A 29 -11.74 -11.64 1.64
CA VAL A 29 -12.93 -11.13 0.94
C VAL A 29 -13.89 -10.46 1.93
N LEU A 30 -14.12 -11.05 3.10
CA LEU A 30 -14.96 -10.45 4.15
C LEU A 30 -14.37 -9.14 4.67
N VAL A 31 -13.05 -9.09 4.89
CA VAL A 31 -12.36 -7.85 5.31
C VAL A 31 -12.47 -6.79 4.22
N ALA A 32 -12.23 -7.14 2.96
CA ALA A 32 -12.38 -6.21 1.83
C ALA A 32 -13.82 -5.69 1.70
N ALA A 33 -14.82 -6.56 1.86
CA ALA A 33 -16.23 -6.17 1.84
C ALA A 33 -16.60 -5.25 3.01
N ALA A 34 -16.10 -5.54 4.22
CA ALA A 34 -16.27 -4.71 5.40
C ALA A 34 -15.64 -3.32 5.22
N LEU A 35 -14.41 -3.26 4.72
CA LEU A 35 -13.72 -2.00 4.43
C LEU A 35 -14.44 -1.19 3.33
N TRP A 36 -14.93 -1.86 2.30
CA TRP A 36 -15.74 -1.22 1.26
C TRP A 36 -17.03 -0.62 1.82
N TRP A 37 -17.73 -1.36 2.66
CA TRP A 37 -18.95 -0.93 3.29
C TRP A 37 -18.72 0.24 4.28
N LEU A 38 -17.66 0.16 5.10
CA LEU A 38 -17.26 1.24 6.01
C LEU A 38 -16.89 2.51 5.24
N SER A 39 -16.06 2.38 4.20
CA SER A 39 -15.69 3.53 3.37
C SER A 39 -16.90 4.12 2.63
N GLY A 40 -17.90 3.28 2.32
CA GLY A 40 -19.17 3.69 1.72
C GLY A 40 -20.04 4.56 2.63
N ARG A 41 -19.92 4.40 3.95
CA ARG A 41 -20.67 5.19 4.94
C ARG A 41 -20.06 6.55 5.27
N MET A 42 -18.83 6.81 4.85
CA MET A 42 -18.18 8.09 5.08
C MET A 42 -18.87 9.20 4.28
N LYS A 43 -19.21 10.31 4.96
CA LYS A 43 -19.71 11.52 4.32
C LYS A 43 -18.53 12.20 3.62
N THR A 44 -18.51 12.12 2.28
CA THR A 44 -17.43 12.71 1.46
C THR A 44 -17.63 14.18 1.17
N ASP A 45 -18.80 14.72 1.51
CA ASP A 45 -19.15 16.14 1.31
C ASP A 45 -18.32 17.07 2.20
N CYS A 46 -17.67 16.50 3.22
CA CYS A 46 -16.77 17.20 4.14
C CYS A 46 -15.29 17.10 3.72
N ALA A 47 -14.98 16.51 2.59
CA ALA A 47 -13.59 16.36 2.15
C ALA A 47 -13.09 17.66 1.54
N PRO A 48 -11.88 18.15 1.91
CA PRO A 48 -11.28 19.33 1.30
C PRO A 48 -11.12 19.15 -0.21
N GLU A 49 -11.42 20.20 -0.97
CA GLU A 49 -11.26 20.20 -2.43
C GLU A 49 -9.79 20.39 -2.83
N GLU A 50 -9.04 21.15 -2.04
CA GLU A 50 -7.63 21.44 -2.30
C GLU A 50 -6.73 20.33 -1.78
N PRO A 51 -5.74 19.88 -2.59
CA PRO A 51 -4.79 18.85 -2.19
C PRO A 51 -3.94 19.26 -0.98
N GLU A 52 -3.67 20.55 -0.81
CA GLU A 52 -2.86 21.09 0.29
C GLU A 52 -3.56 20.87 1.63
N ASP A 53 -4.85 21.12 1.69
CA ASP A 53 -5.65 20.94 2.89
C ASP A 53 -5.94 19.47 3.17
N ALA A 54 -6.22 18.69 2.10
CA ALA A 54 -6.51 17.26 2.23
C ALA A 54 -5.32 16.44 2.76
N LEU A 55 -4.10 16.84 2.43
CA LEU A 55 -2.87 16.15 2.81
C LEU A 55 -2.08 16.89 3.90
N ALA A 56 -2.61 17.98 4.48
CA ALA A 56 -1.95 18.71 5.55
C ALA A 56 -1.67 17.81 6.76
N LEU A 57 -0.47 17.94 7.33
CA LEU A 57 -0.09 17.18 8.53
C LEU A 57 -0.89 17.69 9.75
N PRO A 58 -1.75 16.87 10.36
CA PRO A 58 -2.53 17.29 11.52
C PRO A 58 -1.65 17.47 12.75
N HIS A 59 -0.61 16.63 12.90
CA HIS A 59 0.29 16.64 14.05
C HIS A 59 1.73 16.35 13.61
N ARG A 60 2.71 16.92 14.31
CA ARG A 60 4.13 16.70 14.05
C ARG A 60 4.53 15.23 14.19
N GLU A 61 3.91 14.50 15.09
CA GLU A 61 4.18 13.07 15.32
C GLU A 61 3.85 12.21 14.11
N THR A 62 2.78 12.54 13.40
CA THR A 62 2.38 11.85 12.16
C THR A 62 3.47 11.93 11.10
N GLY A 63 4.16 13.06 11.02
CA GLY A 63 5.32 13.23 10.13
C GLY A 63 6.49 12.31 10.50
N TRP A 64 6.78 12.11 11.79
CA TRP A 64 7.83 11.20 12.23
C TRP A 64 7.53 9.75 11.89
N ILE A 65 6.26 9.33 12.01
CA ILE A 65 5.85 7.97 11.62
C ILE A 65 6.02 7.76 10.10
N LEU A 66 5.67 8.77 9.28
CA LEU A 66 5.91 8.71 7.82
C LEU A 66 7.39 8.60 7.48
N ILE A 67 8.25 9.35 8.18
CA ILE A 67 9.71 9.26 8.00
C ILE A 67 10.20 7.86 8.38
N ALA A 68 9.77 7.32 9.51
CA ALA A 68 10.15 5.97 9.94
C ALA A 68 9.69 4.90 8.92
N ALA A 69 8.47 5.02 8.41
CA ALA A 69 7.93 4.14 7.38
C ALA A 69 8.74 4.23 6.07
N ALA A 70 9.12 5.46 5.65
CA ALA A 70 9.96 5.67 4.48
C ALA A 70 11.37 5.11 4.66
N VAL A 71 11.98 5.27 5.84
CA VAL A 71 13.29 4.67 6.15
C VAL A 71 13.23 3.15 6.10
N LEU A 72 12.16 2.55 6.64
CA LEU A 72 11.95 1.11 6.57
C LEU A 72 11.81 0.62 5.12
N ALA A 73 11.04 1.34 4.30
CA ALA A 73 10.87 1.04 2.88
C ALA A 73 12.19 1.19 2.09
N ALA A 74 12.96 2.25 2.38
CA ALA A 74 14.28 2.48 1.77
C ALA A 74 15.27 1.37 2.15
N PHE A 75 15.31 0.98 3.42
CA PHE A 75 16.14 -0.13 3.90
C PHE A 75 15.79 -1.44 3.20
N GLY A 76 14.49 -1.77 3.11
CA GLY A 76 14.03 -2.97 2.42
C GLY A 76 14.41 -2.97 0.94
N SER A 77 14.24 -1.83 0.25
CA SER A 77 14.63 -1.67 -1.16
C SER A 77 16.15 -1.78 -1.35
N ALA A 78 16.94 -1.18 -0.46
CA ALA A 78 18.39 -1.32 -0.47
C ALA A 78 18.83 -2.77 -0.24
N TYR A 79 18.20 -3.46 0.70
CA TYR A 79 18.47 -4.89 0.93
C TYR A 79 18.20 -5.73 -0.32
N LEU A 80 17.08 -5.52 -1.01
CA LEU A 80 16.77 -6.19 -2.28
C LEU A 80 17.81 -5.87 -3.36
N PHE A 81 18.25 -4.63 -3.47
CA PHE A 81 19.26 -4.21 -4.44
C PHE A 81 20.59 -4.98 -4.29
N PHE A 82 21.03 -5.21 -3.05
CA PHE A 82 22.29 -5.91 -2.80
C PHE A 82 22.17 -7.43 -2.78
N LYS A 83 20.99 -7.96 -2.46
CA LYS A 83 20.82 -9.41 -2.26
C LYS A 83 20.36 -10.13 -3.52
N GLU A 84 19.59 -9.46 -4.37
CA GLU A 84 19.04 -10.07 -5.58
C GLU A 84 20.05 -10.05 -6.74
N ASP A 85 20.10 -11.13 -7.52
CA ASP A 85 21.00 -11.23 -8.67
C ASP A 85 20.37 -10.71 -9.97
N SER A 86 19.03 -10.69 -10.04
CA SER A 86 18.28 -10.22 -11.19
C SER A 86 18.48 -8.73 -11.46
N THR A 87 18.96 -8.40 -12.68
CA THR A 87 19.16 -7.00 -13.09
C THR A 87 17.85 -6.19 -13.06
N LEU A 88 16.73 -6.83 -13.41
CA LEU A 88 15.42 -6.17 -13.40
C LEU A 88 14.96 -5.90 -11.96
N MET A 89 15.20 -6.84 -11.03
CA MET A 89 14.87 -6.63 -9.62
C MET A 89 15.75 -5.53 -9.01
N LYS A 90 17.04 -5.47 -9.38
CA LYS A 90 17.92 -4.35 -8.98
C LYS A 90 17.41 -3.00 -9.48
N ALA A 91 16.94 -2.94 -10.72
CA ALA A 91 16.33 -1.72 -11.26
C ALA A 91 15.06 -1.32 -10.50
N ALA A 92 14.20 -2.29 -10.18
CA ALA A 92 13.02 -2.05 -9.34
C ALA A 92 13.42 -1.58 -7.94
N ALA A 93 14.38 -2.23 -7.32
CA ALA A 93 14.87 -1.86 -5.98
C ALA A 93 15.49 -0.46 -5.96
N LEU A 94 16.25 -0.06 -6.98
CA LEU A 94 16.77 1.30 -7.11
C LEU A 94 15.63 2.33 -7.18
N LEU A 95 14.60 2.05 -7.98
CA LEU A 95 13.41 2.91 -8.05
C LEU A 95 12.67 2.94 -6.71
N GLY A 96 12.68 1.83 -5.96
CA GLY A 96 12.16 1.73 -4.58
C GLY A 96 12.91 2.65 -3.61
N ILE A 97 14.24 2.69 -3.67
CA ILE A 97 15.06 3.60 -2.86
C ILE A 97 14.71 5.06 -3.16
N LEU A 98 14.55 5.40 -4.45
CA LEU A 98 14.20 6.76 -4.88
C LEU A 98 12.76 7.14 -4.53
N SER A 99 11.85 6.18 -4.46
CA SER A 99 10.44 6.42 -4.14
C SER A 99 10.16 6.51 -2.63
N ALA A 100 11.02 5.91 -1.79
CA ALA A 100 10.82 5.93 -0.34
C ALA A 100 10.79 7.36 0.26
N PRO A 101 11.68 8.30 -0.09
CA PRO A 101 11.58 9.69 0.38
C PRO A 101 10.28 10.37 -0.03
N VAL A 102 9.73 10.01 -1.20
CA VAL A 102 8.46 10.57 -1.68
C VAL A 102 7.31 10.24 -0.73
N LEU A 103 7.34 9.06 -0.09
CA LEU A 103 6.35 8.70 0.93
C LEU A 103 6.40 9.68 2.13
N ALA A 104 7.59 9.99 2.64
CA ALA A 104 7.75 10.92 3.76
C ALA A 104 7.34 12.35 3.38
N MET A 105 7.55 12.73 2.13
CA MET A 105 7.27 14.08 1.62
C MET A 105 5.85 14.23 1.07
N MET A 106 5.05 13.15 1.01
CA MET A 106 3.71 13.14 0.42
C MET A 106 2.80 14.29 0.91
N PRO A 107 2.79 14.66 2.20
CA PRO A 107 1.99 15.80 2.69
C PRO A 107 2.48 17.17 2.22
N GLN A 108 3.74 17.27 1.78
CA GLN A 108 4.36 18.52 1.31
C GLN A 108 4.30 18.67 -0.22
N LEU A 109 4.10 17.58 -0.95
CA LEU A 109 4.12 17.59 -2.42
C LEU A 109 3.11 18.55 -3.05
N PRO A 110 1.90 18.77 -2.50
CA PRO A 110 0.95 19.73 -3.08
C PRO A 110 1.54 21.12 -3.22
N ARG A 111 2.35 21.56 -2.25
CA ARG A 111 3.00 22.89 -2.26
C ARG A 111 3.99 23.08 -3.41
N TRP A 112 4.46 22.00 -4.01
CA TRP A 112 5.40 22.03 -5.14
C TRP A 112 4.68 22.01 -6.50
N GLY A 113 3.36 22.05 -6.51
CA GLY A 113 2.52 22.11 -7.72
C GLY A 113 2.79 20.96 -8.68
N GLY A 114 3.00 21.26 -9.95
CA GLY A 114 3.22 20.24 -10.99
C GLY A 114 4.44 19.36 -10.78
N PHE A 115 5.51 19.88 -10.16
CA PHE A 115 6.69 19.08 -9.82
C PHE A 115 6.38 18.05 -8.73
N GLY A 116 5.64 18.44 -7.70
CA GLY A 116 5.18 17.51 -6.66
C GLY A 116 4.27 16.42 -7.23
N ALA A 117 3.37 16.78 -8.14
CA ALA A 117 2.52 15.83 -8.83
C ALA A 117 3.35 14.82 -9.66
N ALA A 118 4.35 15.28 -10.41
CA ALA A 118 5.25 14.41 -11.16
C ALA A 118 6.04 13.47 -10.23
N LEU A 119 6.53 13.98 -9.09
CA LEU A 119 7.29 13.19 -8.12
C LEU A 119 6.44 12.08 -7.50
N SER A 120 5.14 12.33 -7.28
CA SER A 120 4.22 11.32 -6.73
C SER A 120 3.97 10.11 -7.65
N VAL A 121 4.33 10.21 -8.93
CA VAL A 121 4.25 9.10 -9.87
C VAL A 121 5.38 8.09 -9.66
N MET A 122 6.52 8.48 -9.08
CA MET A 122 7.66 7.58 -8.88
C MET A 122 7.31 6.31 -8.08
N PRO A 123 6.62 6.38 -6.94
CA PRO A 123 6.18 5.18 -6.23
C PRO A 123 5.23 4.30 -7.04
N VAL A 124 4.39 4.89 -7.88
CA VAL A 124 3.50 4.13 -8.78
C VAL A 124 4.34 3.33 -9.77
N LEU A 125 5.34 3.96 -10.41
CA LEU A 125 6.26 3.28 -11.32
C LEU A 125 7.07 2.18 -10.62
N PHE A 126 7.51 2.44 -9.39
CA PHE A 126 8.19 1.43 -8.58
C PHE A 126 7.34 0.18 -8.40
N PHE A 127 6.11 0.31 -7.91
CA PHE A 127 5.24 -0.83 -7.68
C PHE A 127 4.81 -1.52 -8.98
N CYS A 128 4.61 -0.77 -10.07
CA CYS A 128 4.35 -1.34 -11.40
C CYS A 128 5.52 -2.23 -11.85
N LEU A 129 6.74 -1.70 -11.77
CA LEU A 129 7.93 -2.43 -12.17
C LEU A 129 8.16 -3.65 -11.27
N TRP A 130 8.03 -3.48 -9.96
CA TRP A 130 8.18 -4.58 -9.01
C TRP A 130 7.17 -5.69 -9.26
N LEU A 131 5.90 -5.35 -9.47
CA LEU A 131 4.85 -6.33 -9.77
C LEU A 131 5.17 -7.15 -11.03
N VAL A 132 5.63 -6.47 -12.10
CA VAL A 132 5.98 -7.13 -13.37
C VAL A 132 7.19 -8.05 -13.21
N VAL A 133 8.24 -7.57 -12.53
CA VAL A 133 9.46 -8.35 -12.30
C VAL A 133 9.17 -9.56 -11.43
N PHE A 134 8.47 -9.34 -10.33
CA PHE A 134 8.10 -10.39 -9.38
C PHE A 134 7.24 -11.48 -10.04
N TYR A 135 6.23 -11.06 -10.83
CA TYR A 135 5.42 -12.01 -11.61
C TYR A 135 6.26 -12.81 -12.60
N LYS A 136 7.18 -12.15 -13.32
CA LYS A 136 8.05 -12.81 -14.29
C LYS A 136 8.96 -13.85 -13.64
N GLU A 137 9.53 -13.55 -12.48
CA GLU A 137 10.43 -14.45 -11.75
C GLU A 137 9.68 -15.67 -11.19
N ASN A 138 8.42 -15.50 -10.81
CA ASN A 138 7.59 -16.58 -10.28
C ASN A 138 6.70 -17.27 -11.32
N ALA A 139 6.68 -16.81 -12.57
CA ALA A 139 5.79 -17.35 -13.62
C ALA A 139 6.01 -18.84 -13.94
N ALA A 140 7.21 -19.36 -13.66
CA ALA A 140 7.54 -20.77 -13.83
C ALA A 140 7.12 -21.64 -12.63
N ASN A 141 6.77 -21.04 -11.50
CA ASN A 141 6.34 -21.78 -10.31
C ASN A 141 4.82 -22.04 -10.39
N PRO A 142 4.39 -23.33 -10.49
CA PRO A 142 2.97 -23.65 -10.59
C PRO A 142 2.20 -23.44 -9.29
N ILE A 143 2.90 -23.21 -8.17
CA ILE A 143 2.31 -23.09 -6.83
C ILE A 143 1.98 -21.63 -6.54
N LEU A 144 0.86 -21.15 -7.06
CA LEU A 144 0.39 -19.76 -6.90
C LEU A 144 0.31 -19.34 -5.41
N TRP A 145 0.03 -20.25 -4.50
CA TRP A 145 -0.17 -19.95 -3.09
C TRP A 145 1.11 -19.54 -2.35
N GLU A 146 2.30 -19.90 -2.87
CA GLU A 146 3.58 -19.49 -2.27
C GLU A 146 3.84 -17.99 -2.42
N TYR A 147 3.39 -17.39 -3.52
CA TYR A 147 3.69 -16.01 -3.87
C TYR A 147 2.45 -15.14 -4.10
N GLY A 148 1.26 -15.72 -4.10
CA GLY A 148 0.00 -15.02 -4.40
C GLY A 148 -0.31 -13.89 -3.42
N MET A 149 -0.01 -14.07 -2.14
CA MET A 149 -0.21 -13.05 -1.11
C MET A 149 0.73 -11.87 -1.31
N GLU A 150 1.97 -12.11 -1.70
CA GLU A 150 2.95 -11.05 -1.99
C GLU A 150 2.53 -10.24 -3.21
N ILE A 151 2.10 -10.92 -4.31
CA ILE A 151 1.53 -10.23 -5.48
C ILE A 151 0.34 -9.37 -5.09
N LEU A 152 -0.56 -9.90 -4.26
CA LEU A 152 -1.73 -9.17 -3.81
C LEU A 152 -1.33 -7.92 -3.01
N ALA A 153 -0.36 -8.04 -2.10
CA ALA A 153 0.11 -6.91 -1.30
C ALA A 153 0.78 -5.84 -2.17
N ILE A 154 1.65 -6.24 -3.12
CA ILE A 154 2.27 -5.32 -4.08
C ILE A 154 1.19 -4.58 -4.90
N ALA A 155 0.18 -5.31 -5.41
CA ALA A 155 -0.91 -4.75 -6.19
C ALA A 155 -1.78 -3.78 -5.36
N MET A 156 -2.04 -4.09 -4.08
CA MET A 156 -2.81 -3.21 -3.20
C MET A 156 -2.02 -1.97 -2.80
N CYS A 157 -0.71 -2.08 -2.55
CA CYS A 157 0.18 -0.93 -2.36
C CYS A 157 0.21 -0.04 -3.61
N LEU A 158 0.32 -0.64 -4.80
CA LEU A 158 0.23 0.09 -6.07
C LEU A 158 -1.07 0.89 -6.18
N LEU A 159 -2.21 0.23 -5.90
CA LEU A 159 -3.52 0.88 -5.94
C LEU A 159 -3.62 2.03 -4.93
N ALA A 160 -3.13 1.82 -3.71
CA ALA A 160 -3.14 2.85 -2.66
C ALA A 160 -2.32 4.07 -3.07
N VAL A 161 -1.08 3.86 -3.51
CA VAL A 161 -0.20 4.95 -3.95
C VAL A 161 -0.76 5.68 -5.17
N PHE A 162 -1.32 4.95 -6.14
CA PHE A 162 -2.01 5.54 -7.29
C PHE A 162 -3.20 6.43 -6.87
N ARG A 163 -3.98 6.00 -5.87
CA ARG A 163 -5.10 6.79 -5.32
C ARG A 163 -4.62 8.01 -4.56
N LEU A 164 -3.51 7.90 -3.82
CA LEU A 164 -2.90 9.04 -3.13
C LEU A 164 -2.33 10.06 -4.13
N SER A 165 -1.65 9.61 -5.18
CA SER A 165 -1.16 10.49 -6.24
C SER A 165 -2.29 11.26 -6.94
N ALA A 166 -3.49 10.67 -7.04
CA ALA A 166 -4.64 11.30 -7.66
C ALA A 166 -5.07 12.62 -6.96
N TYR A 167 -4.73 12.81 -5.66
CA TYR A 167 -4.95 14.08 -4.96
C TYR A 167 -4.15 15.21 -5.61
N LEU A 168 -2.88 14.97 -5.94
CA LEU A 168 -2.01 15.98 -6.54
C LEU A 168 -2.41 16.36 -7.98
N PHE A 169 -3.21 15.51 -8.61
CA PHE A 169 -3.79 15.78 -9.94
C PHE A 169 -5.23 16.33 -9.89
N TYR A 170 -5.69 16.78 -8.72
CA TYR A 170 -7.06 17.31 -8.53
C TYR A 170 -8.17 16.32 -8.95
N ARG A 171 -7.89 15.01 -8.85
CA ARG A 171 -8.83 13.93 -9.15
C ARG A 171 -9.10 13.04 -7.94
N ALA A 172 -9.06 13.65 -6.79
CA ALA A 172 -9.24 12.96 -5.52
C ALA A 172 -10.63 12.30 -5.43
N LYS A 173 -10.64 11.07 -4.95
CA LYS A 173 -11.86 10.34 -4.55
C LYS A 173 -11.60 9.74 -3.15
N PRO A 174 -11.90 10.48 -2.06
CA PRO A 174 -11.52 10.13 -0.70
C PRO A 174 -11.92 8.71 -0.31
N ARG A 175 -13.16 8.31 -0.56
CA ARG A 175 -13.63 6.94 -0.31
C ARG A 175 -12.73 5.87 -0.88
N ARG A 176 -12.35 6.03 -2.16
CA ARG A 176 -11.54 5.02 -2.86
C ARG A 176 -10.09 5.03 -2.38
N ALA A 177 -9.58 6.20 -1.98
CA ALA A 177 -8.23 6.33 -1.43
C ALA A 177 -8.15 5.65 -0.05
N ILE A 178 -9.09 5.95 0.85
CA ILE A 178 -9.19 5.35 2.18
C ILE A 178 -9.30 3.83 2.07
N PHE A 179 -10.22 3.34 1.23
CA PHE A 179 -10.39 1.90 1.00
C PHE A 179 -9.08 1.24 0.52
N ALA A 180 -8.42 1.82 -0.49
CA ALA A 180 -7.18 1.28 -1.04
C ALA A 180 -6.05 1.28 0.00
N CYS A 181 -5.89 2.34 0.77
CA CYS A 181 -4.87 2.45 1.81
C CYS A 181 -5.08 1.42 2.94
N MET A 182 -6.32 1.24 3.40
CA MET A 182 -6.63 0.24 4.43
C MET A 182 -6.42 -1.19 3.91
N LEU A 183 -6.78 -1.45 2.66
CA LEU A 183 -6.57 -2.76 2.05
C LEU A 183 -5.08 -3.05 1.83
N ALA A 184 -4.29 -2.04 1.43
CA ALA A 184 -2.84 -2.15 1.34
C ALA A 184 -2.20 -2.48 2.70
N LEU A 185 -2.65 -1.83 3.77
CA LEU A 185 -2.18 -2.16 5.13
C LEU A 185 -2.48 -3.61 5.49
N VAL A 186 -3.74 -4.05 5.32
CA VAL A 186 -4.17 -5.41 5.69
C VAL A 186 -3.38 -6.47 4.91
N THR A 187 -3.24 -6.30 3.60
CA THR A 187 -2.50 -7.25 2.76
C THR A 187 -1.01 -7.23 3.07
N SER A 188 -0.41 -6.06 3.32
CA SER A 188 0.99 -5.96 3.75
C SER A 188 1.23 -6.66 5.10
N LEU A 189 0.35 -6.49 6.08
CA LEU A 189 0.46 -7.19 7.36
C LEU A 189 0.30 -8.71 7.21
N ALA A 190 -0.59 -9.16 6.33
CA ALA A 190 -0.76 -10.58 6.04
C ALA A 190 0.52 -11.20 5.46
N THR A 191 1.24 -10.50 4.59
CA THR A 191 2.50 -10.99 4.00
C THR A 191 3.66 -11.02 4.99
N LEU A 192 3.63 -10.25 6.10
CA LEU A 192 4.71 -10.29 7.10
C LEU A 192 4.84 -11.65 7.79
N THR A 193 3.76 -12.43 7.83
CA THR A 193 3.72 -13.76 8.43
C THR A 193 4.13 -14.89 7.46
N ASP A 194 4.27 -14.57 6.18
CA ASP A 194 4.60 -15.51 5.12
C ASP A 194 6.11 -15.69 4.94
N SER A 195 6.56 -16.66 4.15
CA SER A 195 7.98 -16.95 3.88
C SER A 195 8.64 -15.96 2.88
N VAL A 196 8.26 -14.68 2.98
CA VAL A 196 8.73 -13.59 2.12
C VAL A 196 10.14 -13.14 2.52
N SER A 197 10.95 -12.65 1.57
CA SER A 197 12.29 -12.14 1.84
C SER A 197 12.27 -10.97 2.82
N LEU A 198 13.33 -10.81 3.64
CA LEU A 198 13.42 -9.71 4.60
C LEU A 198 13.28 -8.33 3.93
N GLY A 199 13.86 -8.19 2.73
CA GLY A 199 13.76 -6.95 1.96
C GLY A 199 12.32 -6.63 1.55
N ALA A 200 11.61 -7.61 0.99
CA ALA A 200 10.22 -7.44 0.58
C ALA A 200 9.29 -7.16 1.79
N ARG A 201 9.51 -7.85 2.93
CA ARG A 201 8.79 -7.56 4.19
C ARG A 201 8.99 -6.12 4.65
N ALA A 202 10.23 -5.62 4.62
CA ALA A 202 10.54 -4.26 5.03
C ALA A 202 9.91 -3.22 4.07
N VAL A 203 9.94 -3.48 2.76
CA VAL A 203 9.28 -2.61 1.77
C VAL A 203 7.77 -2.59 1.99
N LEU A 204 7.13 -3.76 1.99
CA LEU A 204 5.67 -3.85 2.14
C LEU A 204 5.21 -3.33 3.51
N GLY A 205 5.95 -3.62 4.58
CA GLY A 205 5.69 -3.10 5.91
C GLY A 205 5.79 -1.57 5.95
N GLY A 206 6.86 -1.00 5.40
CA GLY A 206 7.04 0.45 5.33
C GLY A 206 5.93 1.15 4.54
N TRP A 207 5.63 0.67 3.34
CA TRP A 207 4.55 1.22 2.53
C TRP A 207 3.16 0.98 3.13
N GLY A 208 2.92 -0.19 3.74
CA GLY A 208 1.68 -0.49 4.45
C GLY A 208 1.42 0.50 5.59
N ILE A 209 2.42 0.72 6.45
CA ILE A 209 2.35 1.72 7.53
C ILE A 209 2.18 3.12 6.95
N GLY A 210 2.97 3.49 5.93
CA GLY A 210 2.90 4.81 5.32
C GLY A 210 1.54 5.11 4.70
N THR A 211 0.94 4.15 3.98
CA THR A 211 -0.41 4.32 3.41
C THR A 211 -1.49 4.40 4.50
N ALA A 212 -1.34 3.66 5.61
CA ALA A 212 -2.25 3.77 6.75
C ALA A 212 -2.17 5.15 7.41
N VAL A 213 -0.97 5.70 7.57
CA VAL A 213 -0.78 7.07 8.09
C VAL A 213 -1.38 8.10 7.13
N MET A 214 -1.21 7.95 5.83
CA MET A 214 -1.84 8.82 4.84
C MET A 214 -3.38 8.73 4.89
N CYS A 215 -3.91 7.53 5.10
CA CYS A 215 -5.34 7.33 5.33
C CYS A 215 -5.82 8.12 6.57
N TRP A 216 -5.08 8.03 7.67
CA TRP A 216 -5.35 8.79 8.89
C TRP A 216 -5.33 10.30 8.65
N ILE A 217 -4.33 10.82 7.92
CA ILE A 217 -4.22 12.24 7.56
C ILE A 217 -5.47 12.69 6.81
N ILE A 218 -5.86 11.93 5.77
CA ILE A 218 -7.03 12.26 4.96
C ILE A 218 -8.31 12.30 5.80
N ILE A 219 -8.51 11.32 6.70
CA ILE A 219 -9.71 11.25 7.55
C ILE A 219 -9.73 12.42 8.55
N ASN A 220 -8.59 12.77 9.12
CA ASN A 220 -8.48 13.81 10.13
C ASN A 220 -8.68 15.22 9.55
N ASN A 221 -8.43 15.38 8.24
CA ASN A 221 -8.62 16.65 7.54
C ASN A 221 -10.04 16.81 6.95
N PHE A 222 -10.98 15.92 7.26
CA PHE A 222 -12.38 16.15 6.91
C PHE A 222 -12.94 17.29 7.77
N VAL A 223 -13.37 18.37 7.11
CA VAL A 223 -13.96 19.54 7.77
C VAL A 223 -15.44 19.22 8.04
N PRO A 224 -15.94 19.37 9.28
CA PRO A 224 -17.37 19.28 9.53
C PRO A 224 -18.12 20.36 8.73
N PRO A 225 -19.34 20.08 8.22
CA PRO A 225 -20.15 21.09 7.56
C PRO A 225 -20.37 22.27 8.51
N ALA A 226 -20.23 23.48 7.98
CA ALA A 226 -20.54 24.68 8.74
C ALA A 226 -21.97 24.55 9.32
N PRO A 227 -22.20 24.93 10.57
CA PRO A 227 -23.57 24.96 11.12
C PRO A 227 -24.40 25.84 10.19
N GLU A 228 -25.55 25.30 9.74
CA GLU A 228 -26.52 26.09 9.01
C GLU A 228 -26.83 27.31 9.89
N GLU A 229 -26.45 28.51 9.45
CA GLU A 229 -26.95 29.74 10.08
C GLU A 229 -28.46 29.72 9.84
N ASP A 230 -29.20 29.44 10.92
CA ASP A 230 -30.64 29.59 10.93
C ASP A 230 -30.93 31.05 10.58
N THR A 231 -31.18 31.31 9.30
CA THR A 231 -31.71 32.57 8.81
C THR A 231 -33.15 32.69 9.32
N TYR A 232 -33.30 33.35 10.49
CA TYR A 232 -34.55 33.83 10.99
C TYR A 232 -35.01 35.09 10.24
#